data_35302f582bdb3afc13bf4c73fbd2afd4
#
_entry.id   35302f582bdb3afc13bf4c73fbd2afd4
#
_cell.length_a   1.000
_cell.length_b   1.000
_cell.length_c   1.000
_cell.angle_alpha   90.00
_cell.angle_beta   90.00
_cell.angle_gamma   90.00
#
_symmetry.space_group_name_H-M   'P 1'
#
loop_
_entity.id
_entity.type
_entity.pdbx_description
1 polymer ?
#
loop_
_entity_poly.entity_id
_entity_poly.type
_entity_poly.pdbx_seq_one_letter_code
_entity_poly.pdbx_strand_id
1 'polypeptide(L)' 'MEEKKINPDDHVTTVDLEGDPYNGYWYVCEECHGQVNWKEQYCPHCGWRLDWDG' A
#
# COMPACT_ATOMS: atom_id res chain seq x y z
N MET A 1 -17.77 -16.12 18.35
CA MET A 1 -16.86 -16.12 17.48
C MET A 1 -15.63 -15.60 17.98
N GLU A 2 -14.60 -16.01 17.52
CA GLU A 2 -13.45 -15.57 17.97
C GLU A 2 -13.13 -14.33 17.34
N GLU A 3 -12.48 -13.48 17.98
CA GLU A 3 -12.12 -12.34 17.38
C GLU A 3 -10.89 -12.43 16.73
N LYS A 4 -10.75 -11.83 15.63
CA LYS A 4 -9.59 -11.88 14.93
C LYS A 4 -8.60 -10.98 15.49
N LYS A 5 -7.48 -11.49 15.83
CA LYS A 5 -6.46 -10.70 16.34
C LYS A 5 -5.79 -10.02 15.21
N ILE A 6 -5.72 -8.75 15.21
CA ILE A 6 -5.10 -8.01 14.12
C ILE A 6 -3.64 -7.88 14.36
N ASN A 7 -2.86 -8.59 13.60
CA ASN A 7 -1.43 -8.50 13.68
C ASN A 7 -0.94 -7.51 12.65
N PRO A 8 0.27 -7.01 12.79
CA PRO A 8 0.83 -6.12 11.78
C PRO A 8 0.86 -6.77 10.42
N ASP A 9 1.04 -8.08 10.37
CA ASP A 9 1.07 -8.76 9.10
C ASP A 9 -0.31 -8.89 8.50
N ASP A 10 -1.35 -8.77 9.28
CA ASP A 10 -2.70 -8.85 8.76
C ASP A 10 -3.14 -7.52 8.18
N HIS A 11 -2.45 -6.44 8.51
CA HIS A 11 -2.79 -5.15 7.97
C HIS A 11 -2.05 -4.96 6.67
N VAL A 12 -2.41 -5.73 5.67
CA VAL A 12 -1.73 -5.70 4.39
C VAL A 12 -2.68 -5.18 3.33
N THR A 13 -2.19 -4.26 2.51
CA THR A 13 -2.99 -3.75 1.42
C THR A 13 -2.15 -3.82 0.16
N THR A 14 -2.77 -3.67 -0.98
CA THR A 14 -2.03 -3.71 -2.22
C THR A 14 -1.66 -2.30 -2.65
N VAL A 15 -0.85 -2.21 -3.68
CA VAL A 15 -0.38 -0.95 -4.18
C VAL A 15 -0.97 -0.74 -5.55
N ASP A 16 -1.43 0.48 -5.79
CA ASP A 16 -2.01 0.80 -7.07
C ASP A 16 -1.03 1.64 -7.86
N LEU A 17 -1.20 1.70 -9.16
CA LEU A 17 -0.36 2.49 -10.00
C LEU A 17 -1.18 3.62 -10.56
N GLU A 18 -0.74 4.85 -10.38
CA GLU A 18 -1.45 6.00 -10.90
C GLU A 18 -0.52 6.88 -11.68
N GLY A 19 -1.06 7.77 -12.45
CA GLY A 19 -0.27 8.68 -13.24
C GLY A 19 -0.78 8.77 -14.67
N ASP A 20 0.02 9.37 -15.53
CA ASP A 20 -0.36 9.45 -16.93
C ASP A 20 0.91 9.50 -17.76
N PRO A 21 0.83 9.36 -19.07
CA PRO A 21 2.01 9.31 -19.91
C PRO A 21 2.80 10.61 -19.97
N TYR A 22 2.21 11.71 -19.56
CA TYR A 22 2.91 12.96 -19.59
C TYR A 22 3.70 13.21 -18.31
N ASN A 23 3.10 12.90 -17.17
CA ASN A 23 3.75 13.14 -15.89
C ASN A 23 4.43 11.92 -15.31
N GLY A 24 4.21 10.77 -15.90
CA GLY A 24 4.82 9.56 -15.40
C GLY A 24 3.88 8.83 -14.46
N TYR A 25 4.34 7.72 -13.93
CA TYR A 25 3.50 6.90 -13.07
C TYR A 25 4.15 6.77 -11.71
N TRP A 26 3.32 6.60 -10.69
CA TRP A 26 3.82 6.40 -9.35
C TRP A 26 2.92 5.43 -8.62
N TYR A 27 3.40 4.87 -7.52
CA TYR A 27 2.65 3.90 -6.78
C TYR A 27 1.94 4.58 -5.62
N VAL A 28 0.73 4.13 -5.33
CA VAL A 28 -0.04 4.70 -4.24
C VAL A 28 -0.62 3.58 -3.41
N CYS A 29 -0.84 3.86 -2.14
CA CYS A 29 -1.46 2.91 -1.24
C CYS A 29 -2.95 2.84 -1.54
N GLU A 30 -3.50 1.65 -1.61
CA GLU A 30 -4.90 1.51 -1.91
C GLU A 30 -5.79 1.99 -0.78
N GLU A 31 -5.29 2.05 0.43
CA GLU A 31 -6.11 2.45 1.55
C GLU A 31 -6.23 3.96 1.70
N CYS A 32 -5.14 4.65 1.65
CA CYS A 32 -5.18 6.10 1.83
C CYS A 32 -4.86 6.87 0.56
N HIS A 33 -4.47 6.17 -0.48
CA HIS A 33 -4.16 6.77 -1.77
C HIS A 33 -2.96 7.73 -1.68
N GLY A 34 -2.12 7.55 -0.68
CA GLY A 34 -0.92 8.34 -0.59
C GLY A 34 0.19 7.72 -1.42
N GLN A 35 1.03 8.57 -1.96
CA GLN A 35 2.10 8.08 -2.81
C GLN A 35 3.12 7.31 -1.98
N VAL A 36 3.57 6.18 -2.49
CA VAL A 36 4.56 5.39 -1.81
C VAL A 36 5.71 5.11 -2.77
N ASN A 37 6.85 4.74 -2.23
CA ASN A 37 8.00 4.43 -3.05
C ASN A 37 7.94 2.98 -3.49
N TRP A 38 8.65 2.69 -4.56
CA TRP A 38 8.67 1.34 -5.09
C TRP A 38 9.27 0.38 -4.08
N LYS A 39 8.59 -0.69 -3.84
CA LYS A 39 9.03 -1.71 -2.89
C LYS A 39 9.10 -1.22 -1.44
N GLU A 40 8.37 -0.19 -1.14
CA GLU A 40 8.31 0.29 0.22
C GLU A 40 7.54 -0.71 1.07
N GLN A 41 8.03 -1.02 2.26
CA GLN A 41 7.42 -2.02 3.08
C GLN A 41 6.13 -1.59 3.72
N TYR A 42 6.09 -0.40 4.26
CA TYR A 42 4.91 0.11 4.90
C TYR A 42 4.55 1.47 4.35
N CYS A 43 3.27 1.74 4.28
CA CYS A 43 2.81 3.04 3.82
C CYS A 43 3.14 4.09 4.85
N PRO A 44 3.85 5.16 4.49
CA PRO A 44 4.20 6.19 5.46
C PRO A 44 3.02 7.06 5.86
N HIS A 45 1.90 6.91 5.19
CA HIS A 45 0.74 7.75 5.49
C HIS A 45 -0.26 7.04 6.40
N CYS A 46 -0.54 5.79 6.14
CA CYS A 46 -1.53 5.08 6.94
C CYS A 46 -0.96 3.91 7.73
N GLY A 47 0.25 3.49 7.42
CA GLY A 47 0.87 2.43 8.19
C GLY A 47 0.56 1.01 7.75
N TRP A 48 -0.20 0.84 6.67
CA TRP A 48 -0.51 -0.47 6.21
C TRP A 48 0.71 -1.07 5.51
N ARG A 49 0.85 -2.36 5.63
CA ARG A 49 1.92 -3.05 4.97
C ARG A 49 1.58 -3.17 3.50
N LEU A 50 2.53 -2.87 2.63
CA LEU A 50 2.30 -2.85 1.21
C LEU A 50 2.73 -4.17 0.59
N ASP A 51 1.82 -4.77 -0.18
CA ASP A 51 2.07 -6.05 -0.80
C ASP A 51 2.49 -5.81 -2.24
N TRP A 52 3.73 -6.08 -2.54
CA TRP A 52 4.26 -5.89 -3.87
C TRP A 52 4.27 -7.24 -4.56
N ASP A 53 3.44 -7.35 -5.57
CA ASP A 53 3.29 -8.58 -6.24
C ASP A 53 4.28 -8.67 -7.35
N GLY A 54 5.10 -9.55 -7.31
CA GLY A 54 6.05 -9.75 -8.37
C GLY A 54 7.38 -9.20 -8.14
#